data_1ff75fe5cc059002717db542481b6b9e
#
_entry.id   1ff75fe5cc059002717db542481b6b9e
#
_cell.length_a   1.000
_cell.length_b   1.000
_cell.length_c   1.000
_cell.angle_alpha   90.00
_cell.angle_beta   90.00
_cell.angle_gamma   90.00
#
_symmetry.space_group_name_H-M   'P 1'
#
loop_
_entity.id
_entity.type
_entity.pdbx_description
1 polymer ?
#
loop_
_entity_poly.entity_id
_entity_poly.type
_entity_poly.pdbx_seq_one_letter_code
_entity_poly.pdbx_strand_id
1 'polypeptide(L)'
;MIHFILILICISAGVLLSRSRSLPADAYKGVNAWVLNVALPALSLRYVPEIVWNSQLLLPMIAPVVVWAGAWLFARIYDGKKRLPATSHTALRVTSGLGNTAFLGFPMIAAFYGESEIRHAVVFDQITFILFATAGVIAILKTSSSSTETLKFTFILKKVLRFPPFIGCVFALISSRFVDFSPINPLLDKLVATMSPMALFSIGLQLKFGAIKQEWKLISAGLLYKLLLAPGLVLLLAFLLQSSGSPAKISVFEAAMSSHITASLLVAQNDLNPRYCSLVVGTGIIVGFITATGWYFLLEYLFH
;
A
#
# COMPACT_ATOMS: atom_id res chain seq x y z
N MET A 1 15.67 11.08 12.45
CA MET A 1 16.56 11.55 11.38
C MET A 1 17.14 10.40 10.52
N ILE A 2 17.66 9.33 11.10
CA ILE A 2 18.31 8.22 10.36
C ILE A 2 17.36 7.58 9.35
N HIS A 3 16.11 7.29 9.70
CA HIS A 3 15.13 6.67 8.78
C HIS A 3 14.81 7.55 7.55
N PHE A 4 14.75 8.88 7.71
CA PHE A 4 14.55 9.79 6.57
C PHE A 4 15.75 9.78 5.60
N ILE A 5 16.96 9.73 6.15
CA ILE A 5 18.18 9.60 5.36
C ILE A 5 18.17 8.27 4.60
N LEU A 6 17.78 7.17 5.27
CA LEU A 6 17.64 5.86 4.65
C LEU A 6 16.64 5.88 3.48
N ILE A 7 15.48 6.51 3.66
CA ILE A 7 14.48 6.67 2.60
C ILE A 7 15.09 7.37 1.38
N LEU A 8 15.74 8.51 1.60
CA LEU A 8 16.36 9.29 0.51
C LEU A 8 17.47 8.51 -0.20
N ILE A 9 18.35 7.86 0.55
CA ILE A 9 19.47 7.08 -0.02
C ILE A 9 18.91 5.91 -0.86
N CYS A 10 17.98 5.13 -0.32
CA CYS A 10 17.50 3.93 -1.00
C CYS A 10 16.71 4.27 -2.27
N ILE A 11 15.83 5.26 -2.23
CA ILE A 11 15.08 5.69 -3.42
C ILE A 11 16.04 6.29 -4.45
N SER A 12 16.95 7.17 -4.03
CA SER A 12 17.91 7.80 -4.94
C SER A 12 18.83 6.78 -5.59
N ALA A 13 19.35 5.80 -4.82
CA ALA A 13 20.16 4.71 -5.35
C ALA A 13 19.38 3.89 -6.39
N GLY A 14 18.11 3.54 -6.10
CA GLY A 14 17.25 2.85 -7.05
C GLY A 14 17.06 3.62 -8.36
N VAL A 15 16.76 4.92 -8.28
CA VAL A 15 16.61 5.80 -9.45
C VAL A 15 17.91 5.91 -10.25
N LEU A 16 19.04 6.11 -9.58
CA LEU A 16 20.34 6.26 -10.23
C LEU A 16 20.76 4.97 -10.96
N LEU A 17 20.64 3.81 -10.30
CA LEU A 17 20.99 2.53 -10.87
C LEU A 17 20.06 2.11 -12.01
N SER A 18 18.76 2.45 -11.93
CA SER A 18 17.81 2.26 -13.03
C SER A 18 18.19 3.09 -14.26
N ARG A 19 18.67 4.32 -14.08
CA ARG A 19 19.07 5.22 -15.18
C ARG A 19 20.44 4.88 -15.77
N SER A 20 21.39 4.43 -14.95
CA SER A 20 22.73 4.07 -15.39
C SER A 20 22.78 2.77 -16.22
N ARG A 21 21.68 2.02 -16.31
CA ARG A 21 21.59 0.70 -16.92
C ARG A 21 22.55 -0.33 -16.34
N SER A 22 23.05 -0.09 -15.12
CA SER A 22 23.93 -1.03 -14.40
C SER A 22 23.20 -2.28 -13.92
N LEU A 23 21.87 -2.24 -13.88
CA LEU A 23 21.00 -3.35 -13.50
C LEU A 23 20.04 -3.71 -14.65
N PRO A 24 19.64 -4.98 -14.77
CA PRO A 24 18.57 -5.39 -15.67
C PRO A 24 17.28 -4.57 -15.41
N ALA A 25 16.51 -4.29 -16.45
CA ALA A 25 15.28 -3.50 -16.35
C ALA A 25 14.22 -4.09 -15.39
N ASP A 26 14.33 -5.38 -15.10
CA ASP A 26 13.46 -6.14 -14.21
C ASP A 26 14.09 -6.50 -12.87
N ALA A 27 15.25 -5.93 -12.52
CA ALA A 27 15.95 -6.17 -11.25
C ALA A 27 15.04 -5.97 -10.02
N TYR A 28 14.08 -5.04 -10.09
CA TYR A 28 13.10 -4.83 -9.03
C TYR A 28 12.28 -6.08 -8.70
N LYS A 29 12.12 -7.03 -9.65
CA LYS A 29 11.38 -8.28 -9.40
C LYS A 29 12.08 -9.16 -8.37
N GLY A 30 13.42 -9.28 -8.44
CA GLY A 30 14.20 -10.02 -7.46
C GLY A 30 14.14 -9.38 -6.07
N VAL A 31 14.25 -8.05 -6.03
CA VAL A 31 14.14 -7.29 -4.77
C VAL A 31 12.74 -7.46 -4.16
N ASN A 32 11.69 -7.33 -4.98
CA ASN A 32 10.31 -7.56 -4.53
C ASN A 32 10.09 -9.00 -4.07
N ALA A 33 10.70 -9.98 -4.74
CA ALA A 33 10.60 -11.38 -4.33
C ALA A 33 11.17 -11.60 -2.91
N TRP A 34 12.31 -10.98 -2.58
CA TRP A 34 12.83 -11.01 -1.21
C TRP A 34 11.87 -10.38 -0.21
N VAL A 35 11.39 -9.16 -0.50
CA VAL A 35 10.46 -8.44 0.39
C VAL A 35 9.19 -9.27 0.64
N LEU A 36 8.60 -9.81 -0.43
CA LEU A 36 7.32 -10.53 -0.36
C LEU A 36 7.44 -11.93 0.26
N ASN A 37 8.56 -12.64 0.02
CA ASN A 37 8.67 -14.05 0.45
C ASN A 37 9.48 -14.22 1.74
N VAL A 38 10.24 -13.23 2.17
CA VAL A 38 11.10 -13.32 3.36
C VAL A 38 10.80 -12.20 4.35
N ALA A 39 10.96 -10.94 3.96
CA ALA A 39 10.88 -9.83 4.90
C ALA A 39 9.46 -9.62 5.46
N LEU A 40 8.42 -9.64 4.62
CA LEU A 40 7.02 -9.47 5.08
C LEU A 40 6.49 -10.65 5.89
N PRO A 41 6.74 -11.93 5.55
CA PRO A 41 6.43 -13.04 6.46
C PRO A 41 7.16 -12.93 7.80
N ALA A 42 8.45 -12.58 7.81
CA ALA A 42 9.20 -12.36 9.04
C ALA A 42 8.61 -11.19 9.88
N LEU A 43 8.19 -10.11 9.23
CA LEU A 43 7.51 -8.98 9.86
C LEU A 43 6.19 -9.42 10.50
N SER A 44 5.42 -10.25 9.82
CA SER A 44 4.18 -10.81 10.38
C SER A 44 4.45 -11.66 11.63
N LEU A 45 5.45 -12.54 11.57
CA LEU A 45 5.86 -13.36 12.72
C LEU A 45 6.38 -12.51 13.90
N ARG A 46 7.01 -11.38 13.60
CA ARG A 46 7.58 -10.48 14.61
C ARG A 46 6.51 -9.64 15.29
N TYR A 47 5.56 -9.06 14.55
CA TYR A 47 4.64 -8.06 15.09
C TYR A 47 3.21 -8.55 15.33
N VAL A 48 2.71 -9.57 14.62
CA VAL A 48 1.35 -10.08 14.84
C VAL A 48 1.14 -10.64 16.26
N PRO A 49 2.11 -11.34 16.87
CA PRO A 49 1.97 -11.78 18.26
C PRO A 49 1.84 -10.64 19.28
N GLU A 50 2.35 -9.45 18.96
CA GLU A 50 2.30 -8.26 19.82
C GLU A 50 1.00 -7.46 19.69
N ILE A 51 0.11 -7.84 18.78
CA ILE A 51 -1.16 -7.15 18.57
C ILE A 51 -2.08 -7.39 19.76
N VAL A 52 -2.47 -6.31 20.43
CA VAL A 52 -3.50 -6.34 21.48
C VAL A 52 -4.88 -6.31 20.84
N TRP A 53 -5.58 -7.43 20.91
CA TRP A 53 -6.91 -7.60 20.33
C TRP A 53 -7.98 -6.90 21.15
N ASN A 54 -8.32 -5.67 20.77
CA ASN A 54 -9.35 -4.86 21.43
C ASN A 54 -10.19 -4.10 20.37
N SER A 55 -11.17 -3.31 20.82
CA SER A 55 -12.08 -2.55 19.93
C SER A 55 -11.36 -1.53 19.05
N GLN A 56 -10.18 -1.08 19.40
CA GLN A 56 -9.41 -0.12 18.61
C GLN A 56 -8.89 -0.71 17.30
N LEU A 57 -8.79 -2.04 17.17
CA LEU A 57 -8.48 -2.70 15.92
C LEU A 57 -9.60 -2.61 14.88
N LEU A 58 -10.81 -2.23 15.28
CA LEU A 58 -11.93 -2.05 14.38
C LEU A 58 -11.62 -1.03 13.29
N LEU A 59 -10.94 0.06 13.66
CA LEU A 59 -10.56 1.11 12.70
C LEU A 59 -9.61 0.59 11.63
N PRO A 60 -8.41 0.02 11.91
CA PRO A 60 -7.53 -0.49 10.87
C PRO A 60 -8.12 -1.64 10.05
N MET A 61 -9.13 -2.36 10.56
CA MET A 61 -9.86 -3.38 9.80
C MET A 61 -10.88 -2.79 8.82
N ILE A 62 -11.63 -1.76 9.22
CA ILE A 62 -12.69 -1.17 8.39
C ILE A 62 -12.15 -0.10 7.45
N ALA A 63 -11.13 0.65 7.84
CA ALA A 63 -10.61 1.78 7.09
C ALA A 63 -10.22 1.45 5.64
N PRO A 64 -9.52 0.34 5.31
CA PRO A 64 -9.23 -0.02 3.92
C PRO A 64 -10.50 -0.24 3.08
N VAL A 65 -11.55 -0.80 3.68
CA VAL A 65 -12.83 -1.02 3.01
C VAL A 65 -13.51 0.32 2.71
N VAL A 66 -13.48 1.26 3.66
CA VAL A 66 -14.02 2.63 3.49
C VAL A 66 -13.24 3.38 2.42
N VAL A 67 -11.90 3.29 2.41
CA VAL A 67 -11.05 3.88 1.37
C VAL A 67 -11.39 3.30 -0.02
N TRP A 68 -11.55 1.98 -0.13
CA TRP A 68 -11.93 1.33 -1.38
C TRP A 68 -13.33 1.74 -1.86
N ALA A 69 -14.33 1.73 -0.98
CA ALA A 69 -15.70 2.14 -1.30
C ALA A 69 -15.78 3.62 -1.68
N GLY A 70 -15.07 4.47 -0.96
CA GLY A 70 -14.96 5.90 -1.26
C GLY A 70 -14.31 6.16 -2.61
N ALA A 71 -13.24 5.41 -2.98
CA ALA A 71 -12.62 5.51 -4.30
C ALA A 71 -13.58 5.11 -5.42
N TRP A 72 -14.40 4.07 -5.19
CA TRP A 72 -15.42 3.66 -6.14
C TRP A 72 -16.47 4.76 -6.34
N LEU A 73 -16.96 5.37 -5.26
CA LEU A 73 -17.91 6.48 -5.31
C LEU A 73 -17.28 7.71 -5.97
N PHE A 74 -16.07 8.07 -5.59
CA PHE A 74 -15.32 9.19 -6.16
C PHE A 74 -15.12 9.04 -7.67
N ALA A 75 -14.65 7.85 -8.12
CA ALA A 75 -14.47 7.57 -9.54
C ALA A 75 -15.77 7.68 -10.31
N ARG A 76 -16.90 7.19 -9.75
CA ARG A 76 -18.23 7.30 -10.36
C ARG A 76 -18.72 8.75 -10.48
N ILE A 77 -18.51 9.58 -9.44
CA ILE A 77 -18.87 11.01 -9.47
C ILE A 77 -18.00 11.75 -10.49
N TYR A 78 -16.71 11.45 -10.53
CA TYR A 78 -15.78 12.06 -11.46
C TYR A 78 -16.11 11.68 -12.91
N ASP A 79 -16.44 10.42 -13.16
CA ASP A 79 -16.84 9.90 -14.48
C ASP A 79 -18.14 10.56 -14.94
N GLY A 80 -19.16 10.69 -14.10
CA GLY A 80 -20.41 11.38 -14.43
C GLY A 80 -20.22 12.81 -14.94
N LYS A 81 -19.13 13.48 -14.52
CA LYS A 81 -18.76 14.83 -14.98
C LYS A 81 -17.85 14.82 -16.23
N LYS A 82 -17.02 13.79 -16.42
CA LYS A 82 -15.95 13.76 -17.43
C LYS A 82 -16.13 12.72 -18.52
N ARG A 83 -17.04 11.75 -18.35
CA ARG A 83 -17.32 10.65 -19.29
C ARG A 83 -16.03 9.91 -19.68
N LEU A 84 -15.37 9.32 -18.69
CA LEU A 84 -14.12 8.60 -18.89
C LEU A 84 -14.35 7.32 -19.71
N PRO A 85 -13.37 6.88 -20.53
CA PRO A 85 -13.33 5.51 -21.02
C PRO A 85 -13.34 4.53 -19.84
N ALA A 86 -13.99 3.36 -19.98
CA ALA A 86 -14.10 2.35 -18.93
C ALA A 86 -12.71 1.92 -18.39
N THR A 87 -11.70 1.89 -19.26
CA THR A 87 -10.30 1.61 -18.92
C THR A 87 -9.73 2.64 -17.93
N SER A 88 -9.93 3.95 -18.20
CA SER A 88 -9.48 5.03 -17.33
C SER A 88 -10.27 5.10 -16.04
N HIS A 89 -11.59 4.83 -16.08
CA HIS A 89 -12.44 4.76 -14.89
C HIS A 89 -11.97 3.66 -13.93
N THR A 90 -11.71 2.45 -14.45
CA THR A 90 -11.19 1.34 -13.63
C THR A 90 -9.78 1.61 -13.12
N ALA A 91 -8.91 2.20 -13.95
CA ALA A 91 -7.58 2.60 -13.53
C ALA A 91 -7.64 3.60 -12.37
N LEU A 92 -8.44 4.68 -12.48
CA LEU A 92 -8.64 5.67 -11.42
C LEU A 92 -9.14 5.00 -10.13
N ARG A 93 -10.16 4.17 -10.22
CA ARG A 93 -10.76 3.48 -9.07
C ARG A 93 -9.78 2.60 -8.33
N VAL A 94 -9.02 1.76 -9.04
CA VAL A 94 -8.09 0.80 -8.44
C VAL A 94 -6.89 1.51 -7.83
N THR A 95 -6.28 2.45 -8.54
CA THR A 95 -5.11 3.18 -8.06
C THR A 95 -5.43 4.13 -6.90
N SER A 96 -6.64 4.69 -6.87
CA SER A 96 -7.08 5.56 -5.77
C SER A 96 -7.54 4.76 -4.55
N GLY A 97 -8.13 3.58 -4.75
CA GLY A 97 -8.70 2.76 -3.66
C GLY A 97 -7.68 1.91 -2.91
N LEU A 98 -6.50 1.65 -3.49
CA LEU A 98 -5.48 0.79 -2.89
C LEU A 98 -4.20 1.58 -2.61
N GLY A 99 -3.76 1.58 -1.36
CA GLY A 99 -2.54 2.23 -0.88
C GLY A 99 -1.32 1.32 -0.94
N ASN A 100 -0.14 1.90 -1.06
CA ASN A 100 1.14 1.22 -0.96
C ASN A 100 1.57 1.06 0.50
N THR A 101 0.79 0.30 1.24
CA THR A 101 0.87 0.16 2.70
C THR A 101 2.12 -0.58 3.15
N ALA A 102 2.50 -1.67 2.47
CA ALA A 102 3.70 -2.42 2.84
C ALA A 102 5.00 -1.73 2.38
N PHE A 103 5.16 -1.46 1.07
CA PHE A 103 6.45 -1.00 0.52
C PHE A 103 6.79 0.44 0.87
N LEU A 104 5.77 1.31 1.02
CA LEU A 104 5.97 2.70 1.42
C LEU A 104 5.48 2.95 2.85
N GLY A 105 4.33 2.40 3.25
CA GLY A 105 3.72 2.66 4.53
C GLY A 105 4.59 2.21 5.70
N PHE A 106 5.04 0.96 5.74
CA PHE A 106 5.88 0.48 6.84
C PHE A 106 7.19 1.26 7.02
N PRO A 107 7.99 1.55 5.94
CA PRO A 107 9.14 2.44 6.07
C PRO A 107 8.80 3.84 6.58
N MET A 108 7.69 4.41 6.11
CA MET A 108 7.25 5.73 6.55
C MET A 108 6.80 5.71 8.01
N ILE A 109 6.07 4.68 8.44
CA ILE A 109 5.66 4.51 9.84
C ILE A 109 6.90 4.36 10.74
N ALA A 110 7.86 3.53 10.35
CA ALA A 110 9.12 3.41 11.08
C ALA A 110 9.85 4.75 11.21
N ALA A 111 9.79 5.60 10.17
CA ALA A 111 10.46 6.90 10.16
C ALA A 111 9.76 7.96 11.02
N PHE A 112 8.43 8.00 11.01
CA PHE A 112 7.64 9.04 11.68
C PHE A 112 7.19 8.64 13.10
N TYR A 113 6.85 7.37 13.31
CA TYR A 113 6.23 6.88 14.55
C TYR A 113 7.09 5.85 15.29
N GLY A 114 8.10 5.28 14.61
CA GLY A 114 8.94 4.22 15.17
C GLY A 114 8.51 2.82 14.74
N GLU A 115 9.45 1.86 14.82
CA GLU A 115 9.25 0.49 14.35
C GLU A 115 8.18 -0.28 15.12
N SER A 116 7.99 0.02 16.42
CA SER A 116 6.97 -0.61 17.26
C SER A 116 5.55 -0.38 16.76
N GLU A 117 5.31 0.72 16.03
CA GLU A 117 3.98 1.08 15.53
C GLU A 117 3.59 0.31 14.27
N ILE A 118 4.53 -0.40 13.63
CA ILE A 118 4.27 -1.26 12.46
C ILE A 118 3.21 -2.33 12.78
N ARG A 119 3.13 -2.81 14.04
CA ARG A 119 2.11 -3.79 14.47
C ARG A 119 0.67 -3.32 14.18
N HIS A 120 0.39 -2.02 14.25
CA HIS A 120 -0.94 -1.47 13.92
C HIS A 120 -1.17 -1.40 12.40
N ALA A 121 -0.11 -1.15 11.63
CA ALA A 121 -0.16 -1.09 10.17
C ALA A 121 -0.36 -2.45 9.51
N VAL A 122 0.15 -3.54 10.11
CA VAL A 122 0.00 -4.90 9.57
C VAL A 122 -1.46 -5.26 9.33
N VAL A 123 -2.36 -4.92 10.27
CA VAL A 123 -3.80 -5.21 10.13
C VAL A 123 -4.39 -4.46 8.94
N PHE A 124 -4.10 -3.17 8.81
CA PHE A 124 -4.55 -2.35 7.68
C PHE A 124 -4.02 -2.90 6.35
N ASP A 125 -2.74 -3.26 6.30
CA ASP A 125 -2.10 -3.82 5.11
C ASP A 125 -2.72 -5.14 4.66
N GLN A 126 -2.99 -6.07 5.58
CA GLN A 126 -3.59 -7.35 5.24
C GLN A 126 -5.01 -7.21 4.65
N ILE A 127 -5.82 -6.29 5.18
CA ILE A 127 -7.15 -6.00 4.62
C ILE A 127 -7.01 -5.32 3.24
N THR A 128 -6.06 -4.39 3.08
CA THR A 128 -5.76 -3.76 1.78
C THR A 128 -5.35 -4.81 0.75
N PHE A 129 -4.52 -5.78 1.14
CA PHE A 129 -4.15 -6.89 0.26
C PHE A 129 -5.34 -7.77 -0.12
N ILE A 130 -6.20 -8.14 0.83
CA ILE A 130 -7.42 -8.93 0.54
C ILE A 130 -8.31 -8.17 -0.46
N LEU A 131 -8.51 -6.87 -0.27
CA LEU A 131 -9.26 -6.02 -1.21
C LEU A 131 -8.62 -5.99 -2.59
N PHE A 132 -7.28 -5.87 -2.67
CA PHE A 132 -6.56 -5.94 -3.94
C PHE A 132 -6.78 -7.29 -4.62
N ALA A 133 -6.53 -8.40 -3.91
CA ALA A 133 -6.57 -9.74 -4.47
C ALA A 133 -8.00 -10.18 -4.86
N THR A 134 -9.02 -9.55 -4.31
CA THR A 134 -10.45 -9.84 -4.57
C THR A 134 -11.07 -8.73 -5.43
N ALA A 135 -11.58 -7.68 -4.81
CA ALA A 135 -12.35 -6.63 -5.47
C ALA A 135 -11.53 -5.87 -6.54
N GLY A 136 -10.22 -5.65 -6.30
CA GLY A 136 -9.32 -5.02 -7.25
C GLY A 136 -9.12 -5.87 -8.51
N VAL A 137 -8.75 -7.14 -8.33
CA VAL A 137 -8.56 -8.09 -9.45
C VAL A 137 -9.85 -8.28 -10.23
N ILE A 138 -11.00 -8.44 -9.55
CA ILE A 138 -12.32 -8.55 -10.20
C ILE A 138 -12.62 -7.31 -11.05
N ALA A 139 -12.36 -6.11 -10.53
CA ALA A 139 -12.60 -4.86 -11.24
C ALA A 139 -11.74 -4.78 -12.52
N ILE A 140 -10.47 -5.17 -12.44
CA ILE A 140 -9.52 -5.18 -13.56
C ILE A 140 -10.00 -6.17 -14.64
N LEU A 141 -10.22 -7.43 -14.27
CA LEU A 141 -10.58 -8.49 -15.22
C LEU A 141 -11.93 -8.26 -15.89
N LYS A 142 -12.92 -7.67 -15.19
CA LYS A 142 -14.22 -7.31 -15.79
C LYS A 142 -14.13 -6.21 -16.84
N THR A 143 -13.10 -5.38 -16.79
CA THR A 143 -12.93 -4.25 -17.72
C THR A 143 -11.98 -4.60 -18.86
N SER A 144 -11.05 -5.54 -18.65
CA SER A 144 -10.09 -5.98 -19.66
C SER A 144 -10.76 -6.78 -20.77
N SER A 145 -10.51 -6.38 -22.03
CA SER A 145 -11.03 -7.08 -23.22
C SER A 145 -10.33 -8.43 -23.46
N SER A 146 -9.15 -8.63 -22.87
CA SER A 146 -8.31 -9.82 -23.07
C SER A 146 -8.62 -10.97 -22.10
N SER A 147 -9.49 -10.77 -21.13
CA SER A 147 -9.80 -11.80 -20.13
C SER A 147 -10.87 -12.77 -20.61
N THR A 148 -10.45 -13.86 -21.25
CA THR A 148 -11.23 -15.09 -21.44
C THR A 148 -11.28 -15.96 -20.18
N GLU A 149 -10.56 -15.57 -19.11
CA GLU A 149 -10.57 -16.31 -17.87
C GLU A 149 -11.87 -16.11 -17.12
N THR A 150 -12.61 -17.20 -16.95
CA THR A 150 -13.78 -17.24 -16.07
C THR A 150 -13.34 -16.89 -14.63
N LEU A 151 -13.91 -15.82 -14.07
CA LEU A 151 -13.71 -15.40 -12.69
C LEU A 151 -14.25 -16.48 -11.72
N LYS A 152 -13.53 -17.59 -11.57
CA LYS A 152 -13.88 -18.60 -10.59
C LYS A 152 -13.45 -18.13 -9.21
N PHE A 153 -14.36 -18.15 -8.25
CA PHE A 153 -14.05 -17.86 -6.84
C PHE A 153 -12.84 -18.64 -6.33
N THR A 154 -12.70 -19.90 -6.76
CA THR A 154 -11.57 -20.76 -6.45
C THR A 154 -10.21 -20.21 -6.92
N PHE A 155 -10.17 -19.51 -8.07
CA PHE A 155 -8.95 -18.87 -8.56
C PHE A 155 -8.52 -17.71 -7.65
N ILE A 156 -9.46 -16.86 -7.26
CA ILE A 156 -9.22 -15.72 -6.36
C ILE A 156 -8.78 -16.23 -4.99
N LEU A 157 -9.50 -17.19 -4.42
CA LEU A 157 -9.16 -17.80 -3.14
C LEU A 157 -7.76 -18.41 -3.15
N LYS A 158 -7.41 -19.16 -4.19
CA LYS A 158 -6.09 -19.75 -4.36
C LYS A 158 -4.98 -18.71 -4.42
N LYS A 159 -5.24 -17.56 -5.06
CA LYS A 159 -4.28 -16.44 -5.15
C LYS A 159 -4.04 -15.80 -3.78
N VAL A 160 -5.09 -15.57 -2.99
CA VAL A 160 -4.98 -15.03 -1.62
C VAL A 160 -4.24 -16.02 -0.71
N LEU A 161 -4.67 -17.29 -0.71
CA LEU A 161 -4.08 -18.34 0.15
C LEU A 161 -2.65 -18.73 -0.22
N ARG A 162 -2.16 -18.34 -1.41
CA ARG A 162 -0.77 -18.57 -1.85
C ARG A 162 0.13 -17.36 -1.67
N PHE A 163 -0.40 -16.25 -1.21
CA PHE A 163 0.39 -15.03 -1.02
C PHE A 163 1.24 -15.13 0.25
N PRO A 164 2.58 -15.10 0.15
CA PRO A 164 3.45 -15.40 1.29
C PRO A 164 3.26 -14.48 2.49
N PRO A 165 3.07 -13.14 2.34
CA PRO A 165 2.78 -12.28 3.48
C PRO A 165 1.47 -12.63 4.20
N PHE A 166 0.43 -13.04 3.44
CA PHE A 166 -0.84 -13.48 4.04
C PHE A 166 -0.67 -14.80 4.78
N ILE A 167 0.05 -15.76 4.18
CA ILE A 167 0.39 -17.04 4.85
C ILE A 167 1.17 -16.77 6.15
N GLY A 168 2.18 -15.91 6.10
CA GLY A 168 2.97 -15.50 7.27
C GLY A 168 2.10 -14.88 8.36
N CYS A 169 1.16 -14.01 7.99
CA CYS A 169 0.25 -13.38 8.92
C CYS A 169 -0.71 -14.39 9.58
N VAL A 170 -1.35 -15.25 8.78
CA VAL A 170 -2.27 -16.30 9.30
C VAL A 170 -1.51 -17.29 10.17
N PHE A 171 -0.31 -17.72 9.74
CA PHE A 171 0.54 -18.59 10.53
C PHE A 171 0.94 -17.94 11.86
N ALA A 172 1.38 -16.69 11.85
CA ALA A 172 1.72 -15.92 13.06
C ALA A 172 0.51 -15.81 14.02
N LEU A 173 -0.68 -15.51 13.45
CA LEU A 173 -1.92 -15.37 14.23
C LEU A 173 -2.33 -16.67 14.95
N ILE A 174 -2.19 -17.81 14.27
CA ILE A 174 -2.57 -19.09 14.83
C ILE A 174 -1.48 -19.58 15.81
N SER A 175 -0.22 -19.57 15.36
CA SER A 175 0.88 -20.17 16.12
C SER A 175 1.26 -19.37 17.37
N SER A 176 1.04 -18.06 17.40
CA SER A 176 1.29 -17.22 18.59
C SER A 176 0.45 -17.61 19.82
N ARG A 177 -0.61 -18.40 19.62
CA ARG A 177 -1.41 -18.96 20.73
C ARG A 177 -0.74 -20.17 21.41
N PHE A 178 0.21 -20.82 20.74
CA PHE A 178 0.81 -22.09 21.15
C PHE A 178 2.32 -22.02 21.28
N VAL A 179 2.96 -21.07 20.60
CA VAL A 179 4.42 -20.95 20.49
C VAL A 179 4.84 -19.54 20.87
N ASP A 180 5.81 -19.44 21.78
CA ASP A 180 6.49 -18.18 22.06
C ASP A 180 7.60 -17.95 21.01
N PHE A 181 7.49 -16.88 20.24
CA PHE A 181 8.47 -16.49 19.24
C PHE A 181 9.62 -15.64 19.81
N SER A 182 9.57 -15.23 21.08
CA SER A 182 10.58 -14.37 21.70
C SER A 182 12.02 -14.86 21.49
N PRO A 183 12.33 -16.19 21.55
CA PRO A 183 13.70 -16.68 21.35
C PRO A 183 14.26 -16.41 19.94
N ILE A 184 13.39 -16.33 18.92
CA ILE A 184 13.80 -16.08 17.52
C ILE A 184 13.63 -14.62 17.10
N ASN A 185 13.11 -13.74 17.96
CA ASN A 185 12.97 -12.32 17.66
C ASN A 185 14.26 -11.66 17.13
N PRO A 186 15.47 -11.95 17.68
CA PRO A 186 16.70 -11.37 17.14
C PRO A 186 16.98 -11.74 15.68
N LEU A 187 16.55 -12.94 15.24
CA LEU A 187 16.62 -13.35 13.84
C LEU A 187 15.55 -12.63 13.01
N LEU A 188 14.32 -12.59 13.50
CA LEU A 188 13.22 -11.90 12.82
C LEU A 188 13.52 -10.42 12.65
N ASP A 189 14.06 -9.74 13.65
CA ASP A 189 14.45 -8.32 13.59
C ASP A 189 15.49 -8.07 12.49
N LYS A 190 16.47 -8.96 12.30
CA LYS A 190 17.45 -8.85 11.19
C LYS A 190 16.81 -9.01 9.82
N LEU A 191 15.85 -9.92 9.67
CA LEU A 191 15.12 -10.11 8.42
C LEU A 191 14.20 -8.90 8.14
N VAL A 192 13.48 -8.44 9.15
CA VAL A 192 12.61 -7.25 9.06
C VAL A 192 13.41 -6.00 8.73
N ALA A 193 14.61 -5.83 9.29
CA ALA A 193 15.47 -4.68 9.00
C ALA A 193 15.83 -4.56 7.50
N THR A 194 15.80 -5.65 6.74
CA THR A 194 16.01 -5.62 5.28
C THR A 194 14.82 -5.06 4.52
N MET A 195 13.61 -5.06 5.11
CA MET A 195 12.38 -4.71 4.42
C MET A 195 12.38 -3.27 3.93
N SER A 196 12.60 -2.30 4.81
CA SER A 196 12.54 -0.88 4.46
C SER A 196 13.56 -0.49 3.38
N PRO A 197 14.87 -0.80 3.49
CA PRO A 197 15.82 -0.45 2.45
C PRO A 197 15.53 -1.13 1.11
N MET A 198 15.15 -2.41 1.11
CA MET A 198 14.86 -3.13 -0.14
C MET A 198 13.56 -2.66 -0.80
N ALA A 199 12.50 -2.42 -0.03
CA ALA A 199 11.25 -1.89 -0.54
C ALA A 199 11.43 -0.50 -1.17
N LEU A 200 12.11 0.41 -0.47
CA LEU A 200 12.40 1.77 -0.95
C LEU A 200 13.32 1.77 -2.17
N PHE A 201 14.33 0.91 -2.19
CA PHE A 201 15.21 0.73 -3.35
C PHE A 201 14.42 0.22 -4.56
N SER A 202 13.56 -0.78 -4.36
CA SER A 202 12.67 -1.28 -5.42
C SER A 202 11.71 -0.20 -5.94
N ILE A 203 11.18 0.64 -5.07
CA ILE A 203 10.40 1.82 -5.47
C ILE A 203 11.24 2.70 -6.39
N GLY A 204 12.46 3.04 -6.00
CA GLY A 204 13.39 3.84 -6.81
C GLY A 204 13.64 3.25 -8.19
N LEU A 205 13.85 1.93 -8.30
CA LEU A 205 14.01 1.22 -9.59
C LEU A 205 12.78 1.34 -10.50
N GLN A 206 11.60 1.44 -9.93
CA GLN A 206 10.31 1.46 -10.65
C GLN A 206 9.81 2.88 -10.95
N LEU A 207 10.42 3.93 -10.38
CA LEU A 207 10.00 5.30 -10.63
C LEU A 207 10.23 5.68 -12.11
N LYS A 208 9.13 5.95 -12.81
CA LYS A 208 9.13 6.45 -14.19
C LYS A 208 8.69 7.90 -14.21
N PHE A 209 9.55 8.74 -14.76
CA PHE A 209 9.27 10.15 -15.00
C PHE A 209 8.90 10.32 -16.47
N GLY A 210 7.66 10.68 -16.77
CA GLY A 210 7.17 10.87 -18.14
C GLY A 210 6.45 12.21 -18.31
N ALA A 211 6.01 12.50 -19.53
CA ALA A 211 5.23 13.70 -19.83
C ALA A 211 3.85 13.63 -19.17
N ILE A 212 3.68 14.35 -18.06
CA ILE A 212 2.45 14.38 -17.24
C ILE A 212 1.32 15.12 -17.97
N LYS A 213 1.65 16.03 -18.90
CA LYS A 213 0.70 17.00 -19.53
C LYS A 213 -0.61 16.39 -20.07
N GLN A 214 -0.57 15.17 -20.61
CA GLN A 214 -1.77 14.57 -21.23
C GLN A 214 -2.73 13.94 -20.21
N GLU A 215 -2.21 13.42 -19.09
CA GLU A 215 -2.98 12.73 -18.05
C GLU A 215 -3.14 13.56 -16.77
N TRP A 216 -2.69 14.82 -16.74
CA TRP A 216 -2.57 15.60 -15.52
C TRP A 216 -3.89 15.72 -14.74
N LYS A 217 -5.03 15.86 -15.45
CA LYS A 217 -6.36 15.98 -14.81
C LYS A 217 -6.75 14.70 -14.08
N LEU A 218 -6.49 13.55 -14.70
CA LEU A 218 -6.79 12.25 -14.11
C LEU A 218 -5.83 11.93 -12.97
N ILE A 219 -4.53 12.25 -13.14
CA ILE A 219 -3.51 12.10 -12.10
C ILE A 219 -3.87 12.97 -10.89
N SER A 220 -4.18 14.26 -11.10
CA SER A 220 -4.55 15.15 -10.00
C SER A 220 -5.81 14.69 -9.27
N ALA A 221 -6.80 14.18 -10.00
CA ALA A 221 -8.01 13.60 -9.38
C ALA A 221 -7.68 12.36 -8.52
N GLY A 222 -6.87 11.44 -9.06
CA GLY A 222 -6.44 10.26 -8.31
C GLY A 222 -5.63 10.59 -7.06
N LEU A 223 -4.68 11.53 -7.18
CA LEU A 223 -3.87 11.99 -6.06
C LEU A 223 -4.68 12.78 -5.02
N LEU A 224 -5.61 13.63 -5.47
CA LEU A 224 -6.52 14.35 -4.56
C LEU A 224 -7.29 13.36 -3.69
N TYR A 225 -7.88 12.34 -4.32
CA TYR A 225 -8.57 11.31 -3.55
C TYR A 225 -7.60 10.57 -2.64
N LYS A 226 -6.53 10.02 -3.18
CA LYS A 226 -5.66 9.09 -2.46
C LYS A 226 -4.88 9.74 -1.31
N LEU A 227 -4.38 10.96 -1.52
CA LEU A 227 -3.49 11.61 -0.56
C LEU A 227 -4.21 12.54 0.43
N LEU A 228 -5.44 12.97 0.10
CA LEU A 228 -6.18 13.91 0.93
C LEU A 228 -7.56 13.39 1.34
N LEU A 229 -8.41 12.98 0.40
CA LEU A 229 -9.79 12.57 0.73
C LEU A 229 -9.83 11.21 1.45
N ALA A 230 -9.04 10.24 1.02
CA ALA A 230 -9.00 8.91 1.65
C ALA A 230 -8.56 8.98 3.13
N PRO A 231 -7.42 9.59 3.48
CA PRO A 231 -7.06 9.76 4.90
C PRO A 231 -8.06 10.65 5.65
N GLY A 232 -8.66 11.65 5.01
CA GLY A 232 -9.74 12.45 5.60
C GLY A 232 -10.98 11.61 5.95
N LEU A 233 -11.37 10.66 5.09
CA LEU A 233 -12.44 9.72 5.37
C LEU A 233 -12.11 8.79 6.55
N VAL A 234 -10.86 8.32 6.62
CA VAL A 234 -10.41 7.47 7.73
C VAL A 234 -10.33 8.27 9.04
N LEU A 235 -9.92 9.54 8.99
CA LEU A 235 -9.94 10.43 10.14
C LEU A 235 -11.36 10.66 10.65
N LEU A 236 -12.30 10.92 9.75
CA LEU A 236 -13.73 11.02 10.11
C LEU A 236 -14.23 9.72 10.74
N LEU A 237 -13.88 8.57 10.17
CA LEU A 237 -14.21 7.26 10.72
C LEU A 237 -13.60 7.06 12.11
N ALA A 238 -12.36 7.51 12.35
CA ALA A 238 -11.71 7.45 13.65
C ALA A 238 -12.49 8.22 14.72
N PHE A 239 -12.97 9.42 14.39
CA PHE A 239 -13.82 10.20 15.29
C PHE A 239 -15.17 9.53 15.53
N LEU A 240 -15.82 8.97 14.49
CA LEU A 240 -17.10 8.27 14.65
C LEU A 240 -16.99 7.01 15.52
N LEU A 241 -15.88 6.29 15.43
CA LEU A 241 -15.59 5.10 16.21
C LEU A 241 -14.95 5.42 17.58
N GLN A 242 -14.73 6.70 17.87
CA GLN A 242 -14.02 7.15 19.08
C GLN A 242 -12.65 6.45 19.24
N SER A 243 -12.01 6.13 18.12
CA SER A 243 -10.67 5.53 18.09
C SER A 243 -9.62 6.61 18.37
N SER A 244 -8.63 6.30 19.20
CA SER A 244 -7.60 7.24 19.62
C SER A 244 -6.21 6.58 19.66
N GLY A 245 -5.19 7.38 19.92
CA GLY A 245 -3.81 6.91 20.06
C GLY A 245 -3.22 6.35 18.77
N SER A 246 -2.25 5.44 18.90
CA SER A 246 -1.51 4.85 17.79
C SER A 246 -2.40 4.16 16.73
N PRO A 247 -3.42 3.34 17.08
CA PRO A 247 -4.26 2.71 16.06
C PRO A 247 -4.95 3.72 15.13
N ALA A 248 -5.41 4.86 15.69
CA ALA A 248 -6.04 5.92 14.91
C ALA A 248 -5.02 6.64 14.02
N LYS A 249 -3.90 7.10 14.62
CA LYS A 249 -2.81 7.77 13.89
C LYS A 249 -2.32 6.91 12.71
N ILE A 250 -1.97 5.66 12.97
CA ILE A 250 -1.41 4.75 11.98
C ILE A 250 -2.42 4.42 10.88
N SER A 251 -3.71 4.22 11.20
CA SER A 251 -4.73 3.93 10.18
C SER A 251 -4.93 5.11 9.22
N VAL A 252 -4.99 6.33 9.73
CA VAL A 252 -5.10 7.54 8.88
C VAL A 252 -3.82 7.72 8.05
N PHE A 253 -2.66 7.50 8.64
CA PHE A 253 -1.37 7.63 7.98
C PHE A 253 -1.21 6.60 6.86
N GLU A 254 -1.61 5.34 7.07
CA GLU A 254 -1.63 4.30 6.03
C GLU A 254 -2.58 4.65 4.88
N ALA A 255 -3.74 5.22 5.19
CA ALA A 255 -4.65 5.69 4.16
C ALA A 255 -4.05 6.83 3.30
N ALA A 256 -3.10 7.60 3.82
CA ALA A 256 -2.39 8.66 3.11
C ALA A 256 -1.25 8.17 2.22
N MET A 257 -0.92 6.88 2.22
CA MET A 257 0.12 6.33 1.36
C MET A 257 -0.26 6.40 -0.12
N SER A 258 0.74 6.58 -1.00
CA SER A 258 0.52 6.64 -2.47
C SER A 258 -0.12 5.37 -3.03
N SER A 259 -0.46 5.39 -4.32
CA SER A 259 -1.10 4.24 -4.99
C SER A 259 -0.26 2.96 -4.91
N HIS A 260 -0.92 1.83 -4.74
CA HIS A 260 -0.31 0.50 -4.66
C HIS A 260 0.39 0.13 -5.97
N ILE A 261 1.70 -0.09 -5.94
CA ILE A 261 2.53 -0.33 -7.13
C ILE A 261 2.08 -1.59 -7.89
N THR A 262 1.93 -2.72 -7.19
CA THR A 262 1.56 -3.99 -7.82
C THR A 262 0.15 -3.93 -8.43
N ALA A 263 -0.79 -3.28 -7.76
CA ALA A 263 -2.14 -3.09 -8.31
C ALA A 263 -2.11 -2.21 -9.56
N SER A 264 -1.37 -1.11 -9.54
CA SER A 264 -1.20 -0.21 -10.69
C SER A 264 -0.52 -0.91 -11.86
N LEU A 265 0.48 -1.77 -11.59
CA LEU A 265 1.13 -2.59 -12.60
C LEU A 265 0.16 -3.60 -13.22
N LEU A 266 -0.66 -4.27 -12.41
CA LEU A 266 -1.67 -5.22 -12.91
C LEU A 266 -2.72 -4.53 -13.80
N VAL A 267 -3.17 -3.33 -13.41
CA VAL A 267 -4.05 -2.48 -14.22
C VAL A 267 -3.41 -2.17 -15.57
N ALA A 268 -2.13 -1.75 -15.56
CA ALA A 268 -1.38 -1.43 -16.78
C ALA A 268 -1.15 -2.65 -17.70
N GLN A 269 -0.87 -3.83 -17.13
CA GLN A 269 -0.68 -5.09 -17.87
C GLN A 269 -1.97 -5.60 -18.53
N ASN A 270 -3.12 -5.13 -18.09
CA ASN A 270 -4.42 -5.41 -18.70
C ASN A 270 -4.90 -4.29 -19.64
N ASP A 271 -4.00 -3.43 -20.10
CA ASP A 271 -4.24 -2.31 -21.02
C ASP A 271 -5.28 -1.28 -20.52
N LEU A 272 -5.43 -1.18 -19.19
CA LEU A 272 -6.32 -0.21 -18.56
C LEU A 272 -5.58 1.09 -18.25
N ASN A 273 -5.37 1.92 -19.26
CA ASN A 273 -4.63 3.19 -19.22
C ASN A 273 -3.22 3.05 -18.59
N PRO A 274 -2.27 2.31 -19.22
CA PRO A 274 -0.94 2.05 -18.70
C PRO A 274 -0.14 3.33 -18.39
N ARG A 275 -0.37 4.38 -19.20
CA ARG A 275 0.30 5.67 -19.03
C ARG A 275 -0.09 6.35 -17.73
N TYR A 276 -1.38 6.44 -17.45
CA TYR A 276 -1.88 6.97 -16.18
C TYR A 276 -1.32 6.17 -15.00
N CYS A 277 -1.38 4.84 -15.06
CA CYS A 277 -0.92 3.97 -13.97
C CYS A 277 0.55 4.21 -13.59
N SER A 278 1.43 4.31 -14.59
CA SER A 278 2.85 4.56 -14.31
C SER A 278 3.10 5.95 -13.74
N LEU A 279 2.38 6.97 -14.22
CA LEU A 279 2.56 8.36 -13.80
C LEU A 279 1.96 8.61 -12.41
N VAL A 280 0.77 8.06 -12.10
CA VAL A 280 0.13 8.28 -10.79
C VAL A 280 0.94 7.66 -9.65
N VAL A 281 1.60 6.52 -9.88
CA VAL A 281 2.50 5.92 -8.89
C VAL A 281 3.71 6.81 -8.65
N GLY A 282 4.43 7.20 -9.71
CA GLY A 282 5.65 8.01 -9.59
C GLY A 282 5.39 9.38 -8.97
N THR A 283 4.40 10.11 -9.48
CA THR A 283 4.01 11.42 -8.92
C THR A 283 3.42 11.29 -7.52
N GLY A 284 2.64 10.23 -7.27
CA GLY A 284 2.02 9.95 -5.98
C GLY A 284 3.04 9.68 -4.88
N ILE A 285 4.15 9.04 -5.18
CA ILE A 285 5.23 8.82 -4.19
C ILE A 285 5.86 10.16 -3.80
N ILE A 286 6.20 11.01 -4.78
CA ILE A 286 6.85 12.30 -4.52
C ILE A 286 5.91 13.24 -3.74
N VAL A 287 4.68 13.42 -4.22
CA VAL A 287 3.68 14.26 -3.54
C VAL A 287 3.28 13.64 -2.20
N GLY A 288 3.23 12.31 -2.14
CA GLY A 288 2.90 11.53 -0.94
C GLY A 288 3.84 11.79 0.24
N PHE A 289 5.14 11.99 -0.01
CA PHE A 289 6.06 12.38 1.07
C PHE A 289 5.69 13.72 1.70
N ILE A 290 5.28 14.70 0.89
CA ILE A 290 4.89 16.02 1.37
C ILE A 290 3.56 15.92 2.14
N THR A 291 2.56 15.26 1.55
CA THR A 291 1.25 15.14 2.18
C THR A 291 1.27 14.26 3.42
N ALA A 292 2.05 13.18 3.45
CA ALA A 292 2.20 12.33 4.63
C ALA A 292 2.85 13.09 5.79
N THR A 293 3.85 13.94 5.51
CA THR A 293 4.43 14.82 6.53
C THR A 293 3.36 15.79 7.10
N GLY A 294 2.52 16.35 6.24
CA GLY A 294 1.39 17.19 6.68
C GLY A 294 0.40 16.42 7.54
N TRP A 295 0.04 15.18 7.14
CA TRP A 295 -0.81 14.30 7.93
C TRP A 295 -0.19 13.94 9.27
N TYR A 296 1.11 13.65 9.33
CA TYR A 296 1.80 13.37 10.58
C TYR A 296 1.62 14.52 11.58
N PHE A 297 1.94 15.76 11.21
CA PHE A 297 1.78 16.90 12.12
C PHE A 297 0.33 17.14 12.53
N LEU A 298 -0.62 16.98 11.63
CA LEU A 298 -2.03 17.08 11.93
C LEU A 298 -2.48 16.00 12.93
N LEU A 299 -2.04 14.76 12.75
CA LEU A 299 -2.42 13.63 13.62
C LEU A 299 -1.77 13.75 15.02
N GLU A 300 -0.52 14.25 15.08
CA GLU A 300 0.11 14.54 16.37
C GLU A 300 -0.63 15.64 17.14
N TYR A 301 -1.15 16.64 16.43
CA TYR A 301 -1.97 17.71 17.04
C TYR A 301 -3.34 17.22 17.51
N LEU A 302 -4.01 16.34 16.73
CA LEU A 302 -5.38 15.91 17.02
C LEU A 302 -5.48 14.79 18.05
N PHE A 303 -4.48 13.92 18.12
CA PHE A 303 -4.46 12.75 19.00
C PHE A 303 -3.35 12.83 20.07
N HIS A 304 -3.15 14.03 20.56
CA HIS A 304 -2.13 14.31 21.58
C HIS A 304 -2.50 13.67 22.92
#